data_7d5649e7c825cc10d8d099360dc9debb
#
_entry.id   7d5649e7c825cc10d8d099360dc9debb
#
_cell.length_a   1.000
_cell.length_b   1.000
_cell.length_c   1.000
_cell.angle_alpha   90.00
_cell.angle_beta   90.00
_cell.angle_gamma   90.00
#
_symmetry.space_group_name_H-M   'P 1'
#
loop_
_entity.id
_entity.type
_entity.pdbx_description
1 polymer ?
#
loop_
_entity_poly.entity_id
_entity_poly.type
_entity_poly.pdbx_seq_one_letter_code
_entity_poly.pdbx_strand_id
1 'polypeptide(L)'
;MTFNEEERRMAIIFDENIVQGGGASIYIGSDVYPYTIINYKKDMVAIQEDFAKPSKDSNYYSNQEYIYSPNNEGEVLYFKLDKNKNWLQVFKNEKTNRWNKIDIGYRVFFGERKKYRDPSF
;
A
#
# COMPACT_ATOMS: atom_id res chain seq x y z
N MET A 1 -8.66 12.39 -1.75
CA MET A 1 -9.55 12.20 -0.58
C MET A 1 -8.78 12.50 0.71
N THR A 2 -9.37 13.29 1.58
CA THR A 2 -8.75 13.66 2.85
C THR A 2 -9.57 13.09 4.00
N PHE A 3 -8.90 12.44 4.96
CA PHE A 3 -9.53 11.89 6.14
C PHE A 3 -9.27 12.81 7.33
N ASN A 4 -10.24 12.94 8.23
CA ASN A 4 -10.07 13.75 9.42
C ASN A 4 -9.24 13.00 10.50
N GLU A 5 -8.83 13.72 11.51
CA GLU A 5 -7.94 13.18 12.54
C GLU A 5 -8.58 12.08 13.38
N GLU A 6 -9.86 12.20 13.65
CA GLU A 6 -10.60 11.18 14.39
C GLU A 6 -10.68 9.86 13.60
N GLU A 7 -10.96 9.95 12.31
CA GLU A 7 -10.98 8.78 11.43
C GLU A 7 -9.63 8.09 11.37
N ARG A 8 -8.54 8.86 11.36
CA ARG A 8 -7.18 8.33 11.38
C ARG A 8 -6.87 7.57 12.66
N ARG A 9 -7.27 8.11 13.82
CA ARG A 9 -7.07 7.44 15.11
C ARG A 9 -7.80 6.12 15.18
N MET A 10 -8.99 6.03 14.62
CA MET A 10 -9.77 4.79 14.61
C MET A 10 -9.14 3.72 13.71
N ALA A 11 -8.47 4.11 12.63
CA ALA A 11 -7.73 3.18 11.79
C ALA A 11 -6.58 2.51 12.55
N ILE A 12 -5.86 3.25 13.40
CA ILE A 12 -4.76 2.75 14.21
C ILE A 12 -5.23 1.66 15.20
N ILE A 13 -6.48 1.70 15.64
CA ILE A 13 -7.05 0.69 16.54
C ILE A 13 -7.10 -0.68 15.85
N PHE A 14 -7.29 -0.72 14.53
CA PHE A 14 -7.37 -1.98 13.79
C PHE A 14 -6.02 -2.49 13.32
N ASP A 15 -5.08 -1.57 13.05
CA ASP A 15 -3.74 -1.95 12.59
C ASP A 15 -2.76 -0.84 12.97
N GLU A 16 -1.95 -1.11 14.00
CA GLU A 16 -0.98 -0.15 14.52
C GLU A 16 0.15 0.19 13.54
N ASN A 17 0.31 -0.60 12.47
CA ASN A 17 1.29 -0.34 11.42
C ASN A 17 0.81 0.71 10.43
N ILE A 18 -0.44 1.15 10.53
CA ILE A 18 -0.98 2.18 9.65
C ILE A 18 -0.73 3.54 10.25
N VAL A 19 0.26 4.25 9.71
CA VAL A 19 0.62 5.62 10.12
C VAL A 19 0.82 6.49 8.89
N GLN A 20 0.52 7.78 9.02
CA GLN A 20 0.72 8.73 7.92
C GLN A 20 2.19 8.77 7.51
N GLY A 21 2.46 8.60 6.24
CA GLY A 21 3.83 8.54 5.72
C GLY A 21 4.52 7.20 5.94
N GLY A 22 3.86 6.26 6.60
CA GLY A 22 4.39 4.93 6.85
C GLY A 22 4.47 4.08 5.59
N GLY A 23 5.18 2.96 5.67
CA GLY A 23 5.39 2.06 4.55
C GLY A 23 4.27 1.06 4.36
N ALA A 24 4.12 0.61 3.11
CA ALA A 24 3.28 -0.51 2.74
C ALA A 24 3.94 -1.26 1.59
N SER A 25 3.59 -2.53 1.45
CA SER A 25 4.10 -3.38 0.37
C SER A 25 2.95 -4.09 -0.32
N ILE A 26 2.98 -4.13 -1.64
CA ILE A 26 2.00 -4.85 -2.46
C ILE A 26 2.68 -6.05 -3.08
N TYR A 27 2.08 -7.21 -2.93
CA TYR A 27 2.56 -8.47 -3.47
C TYR A 27 1.78 -8.83 -4.74
N ILE A 28 2.51 -8.99 -5.84
CA ILE A 28 1.95 -9.39 -7.14
C ILE A 28 2.75 -10.59 -7.61
N GLY A 29 2.15 -11.78 -7.44
CA GLY A 29 2.90 -13.03 -7.67
C GLY A 29 4.10 -13.12 -6.74
N SER A 30 5.29 -13.30 -7.27
CA SER A 30 6.53 -13.34 -6.49
C SER A 30 7.28 -12.01 -6.44
N ASP A 31 6.69 -10.96 -7.00
CA ASP A 31 7.26 -9.60 -6.94
C ASP A 31 6.64 -8.80 -5.81
N VAL A 32 7.39 -7.84 -5.28
CA VAL A 32 6.95 -6.94 -4.22
C VAL A 32 7.23 -5.50 -4.61
N TYR A 33 6.26 -4.61 -4.37
CA TYR A 33 6.35 -3.19 -4.73
C TYR A 33 6.15 -2.30 -3.52
N PRO A 34 6.96 -1.22 -3.39
CA PRO A 34 6.91 -0.33 -2.23
C PRO A 34 5.87 0.76 -2.40
N TYR A 35 5.15 1.07 -1.32
CA TYR A 35 4.13 2.12 -1.27
C TYR A 35 4.29 2.94 0.00
N THR A 36 3.75 4.17 -0.05
CA THR A 36 3.64 5.05 1.12
C THR A 36 2.16 5.22 1.48
N ILE A 37 1.85 5.14 2.75
CA ILE A 37 0.50 5.43 3.25
C ILE A 37 0.30 6.94 3.19
N ILE A 38 -0.56 7.39 2.27
CA ILE A 38 -0.81 8.82 2.05
C ILE A 38 -2.03 9.32 2.79
N ASN A 39 -2.98 8.44 3.10
CA ASN A 39 -4.18 8.81 3.85
C ASN A 39 -4.81 7.57 4.47
N TYR A 40 -5.52 7.76 5.57
CA TYR A 40 -6.23 6.64 6.20
C TYR A 40 -7.35 7.13 7.11
N LYS A 41 -8.33 6.27 7.33
CA LYS A 41 -9.39 6.45 8.32
C LYS A 41 -9.75 5.08 8.91
N LYS A 42 -10.74 5.03 9.78
CA LYS A 42 -11.17 3.85 10.54
C LYS A 42 -11.06 2.52 9.79
N ASP A 43 -11.62 2.45 8.58
CA ASP A 43 -11.72 1.20 7.83
C ASP A 43 -11.19 1.32 6.40
N MET A 44 -10.40 2.35 6.11
CA MET A 44 -9.94 2.63 4.76
C MET A 44 -8.55 3.24 4.74
N VAL A 45 -7.72 2.79 3.81
CA VAL A 45 -6.35 3.27 3.65
C VAL A 45 -6.08 3.54 2.18
N ALA A 46 -5.44 4.68 1.89
CA ALA A 46 -4.93 5.02 0.58
C ALA A 46 -3.41 4.94 0.60
N ILE A 47 -2.84 4.24 -0.37
CA ILE A 47 -1.38 4.11 -0.51
C ILE A 47 -0.97 4.52 -1.91
N GLN A 48 0.25 5.04 -2.04
CA GLN A 48 0.78 5.50 -3.31
C GLN A 48 2.14 4.87 -3.57
N GLU A 49 2.34 4.37 -4.79
CA GLU A 49 3.58 3.71 -5.17
C GLU A 49 4.77 4.66 -5.08
N ASP A 50 5.86 4.18 -4.47
CA ASP A 50 7.11 4.92 -4.34
C ASP A 50 8.02 4.74 -5.54
N PHE A 51 8.99 5.65 -5.67
CA PHE A 51 10.18 5.36 -6.45
C PHE A 51 11.06 4.38 -5.66
N ALA A 52 11.66 3.43 -6.37
CA ALA A 52 12.62 2.50 -5.80
C ALA A 52 13.83 2.45 -6.72
N LYS A 53 14.97 2.92 -6.21
CA LYS A 53 16.23 2.92 -6.94
C LYS A 53 17.17 1.89 -6.32
N PRO A 54 17.75 0.96 -7.09
CA PRO A 54 18.72 0.03 -6.54
C PRO A 54 19.88 0.77 -5.88
N SER A 55 20.27 0.33 -4.69
CA SER A 55 21.45 0.86 -4.03
C SER A 55 22.71 0.32 -4.73
N LYS A 56 23.87 0.94 -4.48
CA LYS A 56 25.13 0.48 -5.08
C LYS A 56 25.52 -0.94 -4.63
N ASP A 57 24.98 -1.40 -3.51
CA ASP A 57 25.24 -2.74 -2.98
C ASP A 57 24.20 -3.76 -3.41
N SER A 58 23.23 -3.35 -4.23
CA SER A 58 22.17 -4.23 -4.70
C SER A 58 22.67 -5.23 -5.73
N ASN A 59 22.24 -6.47 -5.58
CA ASN A 59 22.50 -7.53 -6.56
C ASN A 59 21.17 -8.20 -6.90
N TYR A 60 20.78 -8.16 -8.16
CA TYR A 60 19.50 -8.67 -8.65
C TYR A 60 19.23 -10.12 -8.23
N TYR A 61 20.26 -10.97 -8.19
CA TYR A 61 20.09 -12.40 -7.92
C TYR A 61 20.26 -12.78 -6.45
N SER A 62 20.98 -12.01 -5.65
CA SER A 62 21.33 -12.44 -4.29
C SER A 62 20.94 -11.47 -3.19
N ASN A 63 21.05 -10.17 -3.43
CA ASN A 63 20.78 -9.16 -2.41
C ASN A 63 20.20 -7.90 -3.05
N GLN A 64 18.88 -7.84 -3.12
CA GLN A 64 18.19 -6.69 -3.67
C GLN A 64 17.99 -5.63 -2.59
N GLU A 65 18.73 -4.54 -2.69
CA GLU A 65 18.60 -3.39 -1.80
C GLU A 65 18.18 -2.17 -2.60
N TYR A 66 17.21 -1.43 -2.07
CA TYR A 66 16.64 -0.27 -2.74
C TYR A 66 16.60 0.93 -1.81
N ILE A 67 16.71 2.10 -2.43
CA ILE A 67 16.47 3.38 -1.76
C ILE A 67 15.10 3.87 -2.24
N TYR A 68 14.19 4.11 -1.30
CA TYR A 68 12.84 4.51 -1.59
C TYR A 68 12.65 6.00 -1.44
N SER A 69 11.81 6.59 -2.28
CA SER A 69 11.41 7.98 -2.16
C SER A 69 9.97 8.18 -2.61
N PRO A 70 9.26 9.16 -2.05
CA PRO A 70 7.88 9.44 -2.44
C PRO A 70 7.77 9.78 -3.92
N ASN A 71 6.67 9.36 -4.53
CA ASN A 71 6.35 9.65 -5.92
C ASN A 71 4.93 10.21 -6.00
N ASN A 72 4.79 11.53 -6.11
CA ASN A 72 3.48 12.19 -6.16
C ASN A 72 2.65 11.82 -7.39
N GLU A 73 3.27 11.21 -8.39
CA GLU A 73 2.60 10.74 -9.60
C GLU A 73 2.44 9.22 -9.61
N GLY A 74 2.81 8.54 -8.54
CA GLY A 74 2.68 7.10 -8.42
C GLY A 74 1.22 6.67 -8.37
N GLU A 75 0.98 5.41 -8.73
CA GLU A 75 -0.35 4.82 -8.66
C GLU A 75 -0.87 4.83 -7.23
N VAL A 76 -2.13 5.25 -7.06
CA VAL A 76 -2.80 5.24 -5.76
C VAL A 76 -3.75 4.07 -5.70
N LEU A 77 -3.61 3.26 -4.65
CA LEU A 77 -4.49 2.13 -4.38
C LEU A 77 -5.25 2.38 -3.08
N TYR A 78 -6.47 1.87 -3.03
CA TYR A 78 -7.34 2.00 -1.87
C TYR A 78 -7.69 0.63 -1.32
N PHE A 79 -7.68 0.51 0.01
CA PHE A 79 -8.02 -0.73 0.70
C PHE A 79 -9.04 -0.44 1.77
N LYS A 80 -10.02 -1.33 1.89
CA LYS A 80 -11.08 -1.23 2.90
C LYS A 80 -11.04 -2.46 3.79
N LEU A 81 -11.19 -2.25 5.10
CA LEU A 81 -11.26 -3.33 6.07
C LEU A 81 -12.66 -3.94 6.05
N ASP A 82 -12.75 -5.24 5.83
CA ASP A 82 -14.03 -5.94 5.87
C ASP A 82 -14.39 -6.37 7.29
N LYS A 83 -15.57 -6.97 7.44
CA LYS A 83 -16.05 -7.45 8.75
C LYS A 83 -15.20 -8.58 9.35
N ASN A 84 -14.43 -9.29 8.52
CA ASN A 84 -13.52 -10.34 8.96
C ASN A 84 -12.12 -9.82 9.22
N LYS A 85 -11.96 -8.48 9.21
CA LYS A 85 -10.67 -7.79 9.45
C LYS A 85 -9.62 -8.06 8.38
N ASN A 86 -10.06 -8.30 7.15
CA ASN A 86 -9.18 -8.40 5.98
C ASN A 86 -9.19 -7.08 5.22
N TRP A 87 -8.03 -6.64 4.76
CA TRP A 87 -7.90 -5.48 3.90
C TRP A 87 -8.13 -5.89 2.46
N LEU A 88 -9.20 -5.37 1.86
CA LEU A 88 -9.59 -5.68 0.49
C LEU A 88 -9.40 -4.47 -0.40
N GLN A 89 -8.78 -4.66 -1.55
CA GLN A 89 -8.62 -3.58 -2.52
C GLN A 89 -9.99 -3.16 -3.04
N VAL A 90 -10.21 -1.84 -3.09
CA VAL A 90 -11.46 -1.23 -3.56
C VAL A 90 -11.16 -0.11 -4.55
N PHE A 91 -12.15 0.25 -5.32
CA PHE A 91 -12.09 1.41 -6.21
C PHE A 91 -13.35 2.23 -6.06
N LYS A 92 -13.25 3.52 -6.34
CA LYS A 92 -14.39 4.40 -6.29
C LYS A 92 -15.11 4.39 -7.65
N ASN A 93 -16.38 4.01 -7.63
CA ASN A 93 -17.22 4.08 -8.82
C ASN A 93 -17.72 5.52 -8.98
N GLU A 94 -17.26 6.20 -10.01
CA GLU A 94 -17.58 7.61 -10.25
C GLU A 94 -19.07 7.86 -10.53
N LYS A 95 -19.75 6.86 -11.08
CA LYS A 95 -21.20 6.97 -11.39
C LYS A 95 -22.06 6.89 -10.15
N THR A 96 -21.75 5.98 -9.23
CA THR A 96 -22.53 5.76 -8.01
C THR A 96 -21.95 6.46 -6.79
N ASN A 97 -20.72 6.97 -6.89
CA ASN A 97 -19.96 7.57 -5.81
C ASN A 97 -19.75 6.60 -4.63
N ARG A 98 -19.73 5.30 -4.92
CA ARG A 98 -19.51 4.25 -3.92
C ARG A 98 -18.19 3.55 -4.11
N TRP A 99 -17.66 2.99 -3.01
CA TRP A 99 -16.45 2.17 -3.03
C TRP A 99 -16.85 0.72 -3.27
N ASN A 100 -16.34 0.14 -4.35
CA ASN A 100 -16.62 -1.23 -4.74
C ASN A 100 -15.39 -2.11 -4.58
N LYS A 101 -15.60 -3.33 -4.12
CA LYS A 101 -14.55 -4.33 -4.00
C LYS A 101 -14.05 -4.77 -5.37
N ILE A 102 -12.75 -4.94 -5.50
CA ILE A 102 -12.13 -5.56 -6.67
C ILE A 102 -12.10 -7.07 -6.43
N ASP A 103 -12.64 -7.87 -7.37
CA ASP A 103 -12.80 -9.32 -7.21
C ASP A 103 -11.48 -10.03 -6.93
N ILE A 104 -10.44 -9.69 -7.69
CA ILE A 104 -9.11 -10.24 -7.47
C ILE A 104 -8.17 -9.06 -7.23
N GLY A 105 -8.20 -8.56 -5.99
CA GLY A 105 -7.37 -7.43 -5.59
C GLY A 105 -5.98 -7.86 -5.15
N TYR A 106 -5.09 -6.88 -5.03
CA TYR A 106 -3.74 -7.12 -4.55
C TYR A 106 -3.74 -7.37 -3.04
N ARG A 107 -2.74 -8.12 -2.59
CA ARG A 107 -2.46 -8.28 -1.16
C ARG A 107 -1.58 -7.13 -0.70
N VAL A 108 -1.95 -6.55 0.44
CA VAL A 108 -1.22 -5.45 1.05
C VAL A 108 -0.69 -5.84 2.42
N PHE A 109 0.53 -5.37 2.73
CA PHE A 109 1.09 -5.44 4.08
C PHE A 109 1.50 -4.04 4.50
N PHE A 110 1.01 -3.61 5.67
CA PHE A 110 1.34 -2.30 6.22
C PHE A 110 2.52 -2.39 7.19
N GLY A 111 3.30 -1.33 7.24
CA GLY A 111 4.41 -1.19 8.17
C GLY A 111 5.80 -1.29 7.56
N GLU A 112 5.92 -1.82 6.37
CA GLU A 112 7.22 -1.98 5.71
C GLU A 112 7.14 -1.68 4.23
N ARG A 113 8.10 -0.89 3.74
CA ARG A 113 8.33 -0.70 2.31
C ARG A 113 9.27 -1.78 1.83
N LYS A 114 8.88 -2.49 0.78
CA LYS A 114 9.74 -3.53 0.21
C LYS A 114 9.61 -3.54 -1.31
N LYS A 115 10.73 -3.65 -1.97
CA LYS A 115 10.80 -3.93 -3.41
C LYS A 115 11.56 -5.21 -3.62
N TYR A 116 10.97 -6.13 -4.34
CA TYR A 116 11.62 -7.38 -4.75
C TYR A 116 11.12 -7.79 -6.11
N ARG A 117 12.03 -8.15 -6.99
CA ARG A 117 11.71 -8.70 -8.29
C ARG A 117 12.26 -10.11 -8.38
N ASP A 118 11.40 -11.07 -8.68
CA ASP A 118 11.79 -12.48 -8.77
C ASP A 118 12.76 -12.67 -9.94
N PRO A 119 14.02 -13.07 -9.69
CA PRO A 119 14.99 -13.27 -10.76
C PRO A 119 14.74 -14.50 -11.65
N SER A 120 13.76 -15.34 -11.30
CA SER A 120 13.40 -16.49 -12.14
C SER A 120 12.50 -16.16 -13.32
N PHE A 121 12.06 -14.91 -13.43
CA PHE A 121 11.19 -14.46 -14.52
C PHE A 121 11.83 -13.48 -15.44
#